data_17b69dd37fcfed60450b733a478ac647
#
_entry.id   17b69dd37fcfed60450b733a478ac647
#
_cell.length_a   1.000
_cell.length_b   1.000
_cell.length_c   1.000
_cell.angle_alpha   90.00
_cell.angle_beta   90.00
_cell.angle_gamma   90.00
#
_symmetry.space_group_name_H-M   'P 1'
#
loop_
_entity.id
_entity.type
_entity.pdbx_description
1 polymer ?
#
loop_
_entity_poly.entity_id
_entity_poly.type
_entity_poly.pdbx_seq_one_letter_code
_entity_poly.pdbx_strand_id
1 'polypeptide(L)'
;GQRNNNPIIDYLDFEDGYEKAVAAVFSDELIASINEEQASHWRVLTYDQNTVFSEGIKKFSNLIKAPENLKKKLDFVGLIEDKSNILHLQENLQPGQILVSLEGEIWRWDGYVSKGKQNSSTKAVLEQLKNRRLKQLSKEEKQWMDISSKAEQRITELKEREMEVRQAEVKLKKKKVQGAWKLAKQRAHLKLSTAN
;
A
#
# COMPACT_ATOMS: atom_id res chain seq x y z
N GLY A 1 11.84 23.39 21.94
CA GLY A 1 11.66 23.23 20.52
C GLY A 1 11.89 21.79 20.14
N GLN A 2 10.84 21.08 19.69
CA GLN A 2 11.00 19.78 19.06
C GLN A 2 11.84 20.00 17.80
N ARG A 3 13.08 19.55 17.81
CA ARG A 3 13.92 19.49 16.60
C ARG A 3 13.25 18.52 15.66
N ASN A 4 12.75 19.01 14.55
CA ASN A 4 12.14 18.21 13.48
C ASN A 4 13.28 17.37 12.85
N ASN A 5 13.49 16.17 13.37
CA ASN A 5 14.67 15.37 13.04
C ASN A 5 14.52 14.64 11.70
N ASN A 6 13.38 14.73 11.04
CA ASN A 6 13.07 14.13 9.73
C ASN A 6 13.91 12.87 9.40
N PRO A 7 13.84 11.80 10.21
CA PRO A 7 14.62 10.60 9.97
C PRO A 7 14.22 9.95 8.66
N ILE A 8 15.19 9.44 7.89
CA ILE A 8 14.93 8.91 6.56
C ILE A 8 14.01 7.69 6.57
N ILE A 9 13.95 6.96 7.68
CA ILE A 9 13.03 5.83 7.87
C ILE A 9 11.56 6.20 7.63
N ASP A 10 11.16 7.44 7.88
CA ASP A 10 9.78 7.90 7.73
C ASP A 10 9.36 8.06 6.25
N TYR A 11 10.32 8.08 5.34
CA TYR A 11 10.12 8.28 3.91
C TYR A 11 10.26 6.99 3.09
N LEU A 12 10.49 5.85 3.73
CA LEU A 12 10.58 4.56 3.05
C LEU A 12 9.20 3.96 2.84
N ASP A 13 9.00 3.31 1.70
CA ASP A 13 7.83 2.49 1.42
C ASP A 13 8.24 1.21 0.70
N PHE A 14 7.76 0.06 1.19
CA PHE A 14 8.06 -1.26 0.66
C PHE A 14 7.00 -2.28 1.10
N GLU A 15 6.94 -3.42 0.42
CA GLU A 15 6.01 -4.50 0.72
C GLU A 15 6.32 -5.16 2.07
N ASP A 16 5.29 -5.77 2.67
CA ASP A 16 5.42 -6.55 3.91
C ASP A 16 6.39 -7.72 3.70
N GLY A 17 7.20 -7.99 4.71
CA GLY A 17 8.22 -9.04 4.67
C GLY A 17 9.64 -8.55 4.41
N TYR A 18 9.83 -7.31 3.96
CA TYR A 18 11.16 -6.73 3.72
C TYR A 18 11.80 -6.08 4.96
N GLU A 19 11.08 -5.97 6.08
CA GLU A 19 11.53 -5.21 7.26
C GLU A 19 12.87 -5.70 7.81
N LYS A 20 13.07 -7.02 7.88
CA LYS A 20 14.33 -7.61 8.38
C LYS A 20 15.50 -7.32 7.44
N ALA A 21 15.27 -7.42 6.13
CA ALA A 21 16.29 -7.13 5.13
C ALA A 21 16.69 -5.65 5.17
N VAL A 22 15.72 -4.74 5.22
CA VAL A 22 15.96 -3.29 5.35
C VAL A 22 16.70 -2.96 6.63
N ALA A 23 16.26 -3.48 7.77
CA ALA A 23 16.93 -3.26 9.05
C ALA A 23 18.36 -3.80 9.07
N ALA A 24 18.61 -4.95 8.43
CA ALA A 24 19.95 -5.54 8.34
C ALA A 24 20.91 -4.70 7.48
N VAL A 25 20.44 -4.16 6.35
CA VAL A 25 21.26 -3.37 5.42
C VAL A 25 21.62 -2.00 6.00
N PHE A 26 20.68 -1.32 6.62
CA PHE A 26 20.84 0.06 7.06
C PHE A 26 21.18 0.22 8.53
N SER A 27 20.71 -0.72 9.38
CA SER A 27 20.89 -0.61 10.84
C SER A 27 20.45 0.76 11.35
N ASP A 28 21.27 1.43 12.17
CA ASP A 28 21.02 2.76 12.75
C ASP A 28 21.13 3.92 11.73
N GLU A 29 21.66 3.68 10.54
CA GLU A 29 21.71 4.69 9.48
C GLU A 29 20.30 5.20 9.06
N LEU A 30 19.24 4.41 9.29
CA LEU A 30 17.85 4.82 8.98
C LEU A 30 17.29 5.87 9.92
N ILE A 31 17.87 6.09 11.08
CA ILE A 31 17.47 7.19 11.98
C ILE A 31 18.15 8.52 11.64
N ALA A 32 19.13 8.51 10.73
CA ALA A 32 19.75 9.72 10.23
C ALA A 32 18.75 10.58 9.44
N SER A 33 18.95 11.90 9.50
CA SER A 33 18.05 12.86 8.88
C SER A 33 18.24 12.98 7.36
N ILE A 34 17.20 13.45 6.67
CA ILE A 34 17.32 13.99 5.30
C ILE A 34 17.77 15.45 5.29
N ASN A 35 17.79 16.12 6.45
CA ASN A 35 18.27 17.50 6.56
C ASN A 35 19.77 17.54 6.82
N GLU A 36 20.51 18.13 5.91
CA GLU A 36 21.98 18.24 5.96
C GLU A 36 22.51 19.09 7.15
N GLU A 37 21.67 19.86 7.81
CA GLU A 37 22.03 20.60 9.04
C GLU A 37 22.16 19.71 10.28
N GLN A 38 21.66 18.47 10.20
CA GLN A 38 21.77 17.51 11.31
C GLN A 38 23.15 16.86 11.33
N ALA A 39 23.62 16.54 12.55
CA ALA A 39 24.94 15.90 12.75
C ALA A 39 25.07 14.57 11.99
N SER A 40 23.99 13.83 11.85
CA SER A 40 23.91 12.59 11.07
C SER A 40 22.82 12.73 10.02
N HIS A 41 23.20 12.71 8.76
CA HIS A 41 22.26 12.95 7.65
C HIS A 41 22.65 12.19 6.39
N TRP A 42 21.67 12.02 5.52
CA TRP A 42 21.83 11.48 4.17
C TRP A 42 21.88 12.61 3.15
N ARG A 43 22.94 12.68 2.37
CA ARG A 43 23.10 13.64 1.29
C ARG A 43 22.74 13.02 -0.05
N VAL A 44 22.16 13.81 -0.94
CA VAL A 44 21.98 13.42 -2.33
C VAL A 44 23.33 13.44 -3.04
N LEU A 45 23.71 12.32 -3.62
CA LEU A 45 24.92 12.20 -4.43
C LEU A 45 24.57 11.86 -5.87
N THR A 46 25.09 12.64 -6.80
CA THR A 46 25.05 12.27 -8.22
C THR A 46 26.10 11.18 -8.49
N TYR A 47 25.70 10.11 -9.19
CA TYR A 47 26.62 9.08 -9.65
C TYR A 47 26.09 8.48 -10.96
N ASP A 48 27.02 8.16 -11.87
CA ASP A 48 26.71 7.68 -13.22
C ASP A 48 26.92 6.16 -13.37
N GLN A 49 27.23 5.46 -12.27
CA GLN A 49 27.56 4.04 -12.35
C GLN A 49 26.29 3.18 -12.30
N ASN A 50 26.09 2.40 -13.33
CA ASN A 50 25.05 1.39 -13.37
C ASN A 50 25.61 0.11 -12.70
N THR A 51 25.23 -0.11 -11.44
CA THR A 51 25.58 -1.33 -10.71
C THR A 51 24.76 -2.50 -11.23
N VAL A 52 25.43 -3.56 -11.65
CA VAL A 52 24.79 -4.77 -12.17
C VAL A 52 25.00 -5.91 -11.18
N PHE A 53 23.96 -6.67 -10.91
CA PHE A 53 24.02 -7.93 -10.18
C PHE A 53 23.85 -9.12 -11.13
N SER A 54 24.30 -10.29 -10.70
CA SER A 54 24.05 -11.54 -11.40
C SER A 54 22.55 -11.83 -11.53
N GLU A 55 22.19 -12.68 -12.48
CA GLU A 55 20.81 -13.11 -12.70
C GLU A 55 20.19 -13.70 -11.41
N GLY A 56 18.90 -13.43 -11.18
CA GLY A 56 18.16 -13.87 -10.01
C GLY A 56 18.29 -12.97 -8.78
N ILE A 57 19.12 -11.92 -8.82
CA ILE A 57 19.27 -10.94 -7.73
C ILE A 57 18.43 -9.70 -8.05
N LYS A 58 17.58 -9.30 -7.13
CA LYS A 58 16.72 -8.11 -7.28
C LYS A 58 17.34 -6.92 -6.58
N LYS A 59 17.53 -5.81 -7.31
CA LYS A 59 18.03 -4.56 -6.68
C LYS A 59 17.01 -3.99 -5.71
N PHE A 60 17.47 -3.53 -4.55
CA PHE A 60 16.62 -2.82 -3.58
C PHE A 60 16.00 -1.54 -4.15
N SER A 61 16.68 -0.85 -5.06
CA SER A 61 16.14 0.33 -5.75
C SER A 61 14.86 0.04 -6.53
N ASN A 62 14.61 -1.21 -6.93
CA ASN A 62 13.37 -1.64 -7.59
C ASN A 62 12.28 -2.11 -6.61
N LEU A 63 12.64 -2.37 -5.36
CA LEU A 63 11.75 -2.97 -4.34
C LEU A 63 11.31 -1.97 -3.28
N ILE A 64 12.14 -0.95 -3.05
CA ILE A 64 11.95 0.02 -1.97
C ILE A 64 11.81 1.41 -2.58
N LYS A 65 10.70 2.08 -2.30
CA LYS A 65 10.53 3.50 -2.59
C LYS A 65 11.19 4.30 -1.48
N ALA A 66 12.10 5.18 -1.85
CA ALA A 66 12.86 5.99 -0.91
C ALA A 66 13.20 7.36 -1.52
N PRO A 67 13.58 8.34 -0.69
CA PRO A 67 14.14 9.58 -1.16
C PRO A 67 15.42 9.37 -1.99
N GLU A 68 15.72 10.31 -2.88
CA GLU A 68 16.90 10.29 -3.75
C GLU A 68 18.21 10.16 -2.96
N ASN A 69 18.24 10.62 -1.72
CA ASN A 69 19.37 10.46 -0.79
C ASN A 69 19.82 9.00 -0.63
N LEU A 70 18.92 8.02 -0.76
CA LEU A 70 19.23 6.59 -0.64
C LEU A 70 19.45 5.89 -1.97
N LYS A 71 19.26 6.55 -3.12
CA LYS A 71 19.32 5.93 -4.43
C LYS A 71 20.61 5.15 -4.65
N LYS A 72 21.76 5.77 -4.37
CA LYS A 72 23.07 5.12 -4.52
C LYS A 72 23.19 3.89 -3.63
N LYS A 73 22.84 3.98 -2.35
CA LYS A 73 22.88 2.85 -1.41
C LYS A 73 21.98 1.71 -1.90
N LEU A 74 20.75 2.00 -2.29
CA LEU A 74 19.77 1.00 -2.73
C LEU A 74 20.18 0.30 -4.03
N ASP A 75 20.86 1.00 -4.95
CA ASP A 75 21.37 0.39 -6.19
C ASP A 75 22.50 -0.62 -5.93
N PHE A 76 23.21 -0.49 -4.81
CA PHE A 76 24.30 -1.38 -4.42
C PHE A 76 23.85 -2.54 -3.51
N VAL A 77 22.56 -2.65 -3.24
CA VAL A 77 21.98 -3.75 -2.44
C VAL A 77 21.15 -4.66 -3.33
N GLY A 78 21.45 -5.94 -3.31
CA GLY A 78 20.71 -6.99 -3.99
C GLY A 78 20.01 -7.91 -3.02
N LEU A 79 18.70 -8.14 -3.23
CA LEU A 79 17.94 -9.16 -2.52
C LEU A 79 18.17 -10.51 -3.16
N ILE A 80 18.53 -11.51 -2.35
CA ILE A 80 18.70 -12.89 -2.77
C ILE A 80 17.68 -13.79 -2.09
N GLU A 81 17.02 -14.64 -2.88
CA GLU A 81 16.06 -15.64 -2.41
C GLU A 81 16.71 -17.04 -2.38
N ASP A 82 17.44 -17.39 -3.44
CA ASP A 82 18.15 -18.65 -3.54
C ASP A 82 19.61 -18.50 -3.07
N LYS A 83 19.94 -19.17 -1.97
CA LYS A 83 21.27 -19.13 -1.33
C LYS A 83 22.15 -20.32 -1.71
N SER A 84 21.71 -21.20 -2.63
CA SER A 84 22.45 -22.41 -3.00
C SER A 84 23.87 -22.14 -3.53
N ASN A 85 24.06 -20.99 -4.17
CA ASN A 85 25.34 -20.58 -4.78
C ASN A 85 25.92 -19.30 -4.16
N ILE A 86 25.62 -19.06 -2.88
CA ILE A 86 25.91 -17.77 -2.23
C ILE A 86 27.39 -17.42 -2.18
N LEU A 87 28.28 -18.39 -2.02
CA LEU A 87 29.72 -18.14 -1.99
C LEU A 87 30.21 -17.60 -3.33
N HIS A 88 29.80 -18.24 -4.42
CA HIS A 88 30.15 -17.78 -5.77
C HIS A 88 29.56 -16.39 -6.07
N LEU A 89 28.33 -16.14 -5.65
CA LEU A 89 27.70 -14.84 -5.81
C LEU A 89 28.46 -13.75 -5.03
N GLN A 90 28.88 -14.04 -3.80
CA GLN A 90 29.64 -13.11 -2.99
C GLN A 90 31.03 -12.81 -3.59
N GLU A 91 31.73 -13.83 -4.11
CA GLU A 91 33.04 -13.66 -4.76
C GLU A 91 32.98 -12.73 -5.98
N ASN A 92 31.85 -12.69 -6.67
CA ASN A 92 31.63 -11.87 -7.86
C ASN A 92 31.04 -10.48 -7.57
N LEU A 93 30.84 -10.10 -6.31
CA LEU A 93 30.36 -8.77 -5.95
C LEU A 93 31.37 -7.69 -6.31
N GLN A 94 30.88 -6.62 -6.89
CA GLN A 94 31.67 -5.42 -7.14
C GLN A 94 31.85 -4.60 -5.85
N PRO A 95 32.91 -3.78 -5.74
CA PRO A 95 33.10 -2.90 -4.59
C PRO A 95 31.86 -2.09 -4.23
N GLY A 96 31.47 -2.16 -2.98
CA GLY A 96 30.28 -1.49 -2.45
C GLY A 96 29.01 -2.32 -2.49
N GLN A 97 28.96 -3.43 -3.22
CA GLN A 97 27.78 -4.28 -3.32
C GLN A 97 27.55 -5.12 -2.06
N ILE A 98 26.28 -5.31 -1.74
CA ILE A 98 25.80 -6.10 -0.60
C ILE A 98 24.69 -7.02 -1.10
N LEU A 99 24.73 -8.29 -0.71
CA LEU A 99 23.58 -9.20 -0.82
C LEU A 99 22.89 -9.30 0.53
N VAL A 100 21.57 -9.36 0.51
CA VAL A 100 20.76 -9.54 1.71
C VAL A 100 19.64 -10.55 1.43
N SER A 101 19.33 -11.39 2.42
CA SER A 101 18.16 -12.26 2.39
C SER A 101 16.96 -11.62 3.12
N LEU A 102 15.77 -12.17 2.90
CA LEU A 102 14.56 -11.74 3.63
C LEU A 102 14.68 -11.97 5.15
N GLU A 103 15.50 -12.93 5.57
CA GLU A 103 15.79 -13.21 6.98
C GLU A 103 16.77 -12.20 7.61
N GLY A 104 17.37 -11.31 6.78
CA GLY A 104 18.34 -10.30 7.22
C GLY A 104 19.78 -10.82 7.28
N GLU A 105 20.09 -11.89 6.58
CA GLU A 105 21.48 -12.32 6.39
C GLU A 105 22.17 -11.40 5.40
N ILE A 106 23.45 -11.10 5.62
CA ILE A 106 24.26 -10.16 4.81
C ILE A 106 25.50 -10.86 4.28
N TRP A 107 25.82 -10.61 3.02
CA TRP A 107 27.09 -10.93 2.36
C TRP A 107 27.60 -9.69 1.63
N ARG A 108 28.79 -9.24 2.01
CA ARG A 108 29.38 -8.03 1.42
C ARG A 108 30.53 -8.39 0.49
N TRP A 109 30.80 -7.47 -0.41
CA TRP A 109 31.88 -7.54 -1.40
C TRP A 109 33.27 -7.70 -0.79
N ASP A 110 33.50 -7.24 0.45
CA ASP A 110 34.77 -7.31 1.18
C ASP A 110 34.92 -8.58 2.04
N GLY A 111 34.03 -9.57 1.86
CA GLY A 111 34.05 -10.85 2.57
C GLY A 111 33.30 -10.88 3.88
N TYR A 112 32.71 -9.77 4.34
CA TYR A 112 31.88 -9.77 5.53
C TYR A 112 30.60 -10.59 5.34
N VAL A 113 30.30 -11.45 6.32
CA VAL A 113 29.09 -12.26 6.37
C VAL A 113 28.42 -12.11 7.74
N SER A 114 27.11 -11.88 7.75
CA SER A 114 26.29 -11.89 8.95
C SER A 114 25.13 -12.86 8.77
N LYS A 115 24.96 -13.78 9.70
CA LYS A 115 23.91 -14.79 9.71
C LYS A 115 22.61 -14.30 10.39
N GLY A 116 22.33 -13.01 10.33
CA GLY A 116 21.10 -12.46 10.90
C GLY A 116 21.11 -12.27 12.42
N LYS A 117 22.27 -12.35 13.07
CA LYS A 117 22.40 -11.91 14.47
C LYS A 117 22.20 -10.40 14.53
N GLN A 118 20.98 -10.01 14.89
CA GLN A 118 20.63 -8.61 15.05
C GLN A 118 21.35 -8.03 16.28
N ASN A 119 22.17 -7.01 16.07
CA ASN A 119 22.66 -6.17 17.14
C ASN A 119 21.50 -5.31 17.72
N SER A 120 21.75 -4.61 18.82
CA SER A 120 20.72 -3.77 19.46
C SER A 120 20.17 -2.69 18.54
N SER A 121 21.01 -2.07 17.70
CA SER A 121 20.61 -1.04 16.72
C SER A 121 19.67 -1.61 15.65
N THR A 122 20.01 -2.76 15.08
CA THR A 122 19.16 -3.42 14.08
C THR A 122 17.80 -3.82 14.66
N LYS A 123 17.77 -4.30 15.90
CA LYS A 123 16.51 -4.63 16.60
C LYS A 123 15.64 -3.39 16.80
N ALA A 124 16.22 -2.29 17.23
CA ALA A 124 15.51 -1.03 17.44
C ALA A 124 14.91 -0.50 16.11
N VAL A 125 15.68 -0.51 15.02
CA VAL A 125 15.22 -0.12 13.69
C VAL A 125 14.10 -1.04 13.21
N LEU A 126 14.24 -2.35 13.37
CA LEU A 126 13.20 -3.31 12.99
C LEU A 126 11.90 -3.06 13.75
N GLU A 127 11.98 -2.78 15.04
CA GLU A 127 10.81 -2.44 15.86
C GLU A 127 10.13 -1.15 15.39
N GLN A 128 10.91 -0.12 15.07
CA GLN A 128 10.37 1.12 14.51
C GLN A 128 9.65 0.88 13.15
N LEU A 129 10.23 0.08 12.27
CA LEU A 129 9.60 -0.27 10.98
C LEU A 129 8.27 -1.01 11.19
N LYS A 130 8.24 -1.98 12.10
CA LYS A 130 7.02 -2.73 12.45
C LYS A 130 5.95 -1.82 13.05
N ASN A 131 6.31 -0.97 14.00
CA ASN A 131 5.38 -0.04 14.63
C ASN A 131 4.82 0.98 13.63
N ARG A 132 5.64 1.46 12.72
CA ARG A 132 5.20 2.32 11.61
C ARG A 132 4.18 1.60 10.74
N ARG A 133 4.45 0.37 10.36
CA ARG A 133 3.55 -0.44 9.54
C ARG A 133 2.22 -0.69 10.25
N LEU A 134 2.24 -1.03 11.53
CA LEU A 134 1.03 -1.19 12.34
C LEU A 134 0.17 0.09 12.38
N LYS A 135 0.81 1.27 12.52
CA LYS A 135 0.09 2.56 12.48
C LYS A 135 -0.55 2.80 11.12
N GLN A 136 0.15 2.48 10.02
CA GLN A 136 -0.40 2.62 8.67
C GLN A 136 -1.59 1.69 8.47
N LEU A 137 -1.47 0.41 8.82
CA LEU A 137 -2.55 -0.57 8.72
C LEU A 137 -3.78 -0.17 9.54
N SER A 138 -3.59 0.31 10.77
CA SER A 138 -4.68 0.81 11.61
C SER A 138 -5.40 2.02 10.99
N LYS A 139 -4.66 2.89 10.31
CA LYS A 139 -5.26 4.03 9.60
C LYS A 139 -6.06 3.57 8.38
N GLU A 140 -5.50 2.65 7.61
CA GLU A 140 -6.18 2.05 6.44
C GLU A 140 -7.44 1.31 6.86
N GLU A 141 -7.39 0.52 7.93
CA GLU A 141 -8.54 -0.18 8.50
C GLU A 141 -9.68 0.79 8.83
N LYS A 142 -9.37 1.89 9.52
CA LYS A 142 -10.36 2.92 9.85
C LYS A 142 -10.99 3.54 8.59
N GLN A 143 -10.19 3.79 7.57
CA GLN A 143 -10.69 4.32 6.29
C GLN A 143 -11.64 3.33 5.60
N TRP A 144 -11.27 2.04 5.57
CA TRP A 144 -12.12 1.00 5.01
C TRP A 144 -13.43 0.81 5.79
N MET A 145 -13.38 0.88 7.13
CA MET A 145 -14.57 0.84 7.97
C MET A 145 -15.52 2.01 7.66
N ASP A 146 -15.00 3.22 7.50
CA ASP A 146 -15.81 4.40 7.14
C ASP A 146 -16.45 4.25 5.76
N ILE A 147 -15.68 3.80 4.76
CA ILE A 147 -16.19 3.52 3.41
C ILE A 147 -17.27 2.44 3.44
N SER A 148 -17.04 1.35 4.18
CA SER A 148 -18.01 0.26 4.32
C SER A 148 -19.32 0.75 4.96
N SER A 149 -19.24 1.50 6.05
CA SER A 149 -20.40 2.08 6.72
C SER A 149 -21.21 3.00 5.81
N LYS A 150 -20.55 3.87 5.05
CA LYS A 150 -21.20 4.75 4.06
C LYS A 150 -21.88 3.96 2.95
N ALA A 151 -21.24 2.89 2.49
CA ALA A 151 -21.81 2.02 1.47
C ALA A 151 -23.08 1.30 1.98
N GLU A 152 -23.07 0.79 3.21
CA GLU A 152 -24.22 0.16 3.85
C GLU A 152 -25.39 1.14 4.00
N GLN A 153 -25.12 2.37 4.44
CA GLN A 153 -26.13 3.43 4.51
C GLN A 153 -26.76 3.70 3.14
N ARG A 154 -25.92 3.80 2.11
CA ARG A 154 -26.38 4.04 0.74
C ARG A 154 -27.26 2.89 0.21
N ILE A 155 -26.89 1.65 0.51
CA ILE A 155 -27.67 0.48 0.15
C ILE A 155 -29.06 0.53 0.84
N THR A 156 -29.10 0.91 2.10
CA THR A 156 -30.35 1.05 2.85
C THR A 156 -31.24 2.12 2.24
N GLU A 157 -30.70 3.31 1.96
CA GLU A 157 -31.43 4.39 1.28
C GLU A 157 -32.00 3.97 -0.08
N LEU A 158 -31.21 3.23 -0.86
CA LEU A 158 -31.65 2.75 -2.18
C LEU A 158 -32.76 1.73 -2.08
N LYS A 159 -32.71 0.83 -1.09
CA LYS A 159 -33.81 -0.13 -0.83
C LYS A 159 -35.09 0.57 -0.42
N GLU A 160 -35.02 1.60 0.42
CA GLU A 160 -36.18 2.40 0.81
C GLU A 160 -36.79 3.11 -0.41
N ARG A 161 -35.97 3.74 -1.24
CA ARG A 161 -36.43 4.37 -2.49
C ARG A 161 -37.06 3.37 -3.45
N GLU A 162 -36.49 2.19 -3.60
CA GLU A 162 -37.05 1.14 -4.44
C GLU A 162 -38.43 0.73 -3.95
N MET A 163 -38.64 0.59 -2.64
CA MET A 163 -39.94 0.32 -2.06
C MET A 163 -40.97 1.44 -2.34
N GLU A 164 -40.56 2.70 -2.17
CA GLU A 164 -41.41 3.86 -2.48
C GLU A 164 -41.84 3.89 -3.95
N VAL A 165 -40.91 3.65 -4.87
CA VAL A 165 -41.21 3.58 -6.30
C VAL A 165 -42.16 2.44 -6.62
N ARG A 166 -41.98 1.25 -6.05
CA ARG A 166 -42.89 0.10 -6.24
C ARG A 166 -44.30 0.42 -5.71
N GLN A 167 -44.39 1.07 -4.56
CA GLN A 167 -45.69 1.50 -4.03
C GLN A 167 -46.37 2.53 -4.92
N ALA A 168 -45.62 3.50 -5.47
CA ALA A 168 -46.15 4.48 -6.40
C ALA A 168 -46.62 3.85 -7.71
N GLU A 169 -45.88 2.87 -8.23
CA GLU A 169 -46.28 2.11 -9.43
C GLU A 169 -47.59 1.34 -9.21
N VAL A 170 -47.76 0.69 -8.08
CA VAL A 170 -49.00 -0.02 -7.72
C VAL A 170 -50.18 0.94 -7.65
N LYS A 171 -50.01 2.09 -7.01
CA LYS A 171 -51.03 3.14 -6.93
C LYS A 171 -51.41 3.66 -8.32
N LEU A 172 -50.43 3.89 -9.18
CA LEU A 172 -50.66 4.37 -10.54
C LEU A 172 -51.42 3.35 -11.39
N LYS A 173 -51.07 2.08 -11.31
CA LYS A 173 -51.78 0.98 -11.98
C LYS A 173 -53.24 0.90 -11.53
N LYS A 174 -53.52 1.01 -10.22
CA LYS A 174 -54.89 1.05 -9.69
C LYS A 174 -55.68 2.23 -10.23
N LYS A 175 -55.11 3.44 -10.28
CA LYS A 175 -55.75 4.62 -10.84
C LYS A 175 -56.05 4.47 -12.35
N LYS A 176 -55.15 3.88 -13.13
CA LYS A 176 -55.38 3.60 -14.55
C LYS A 176 -56.52 2.63 -14.76
N VAL A 177 -56.60 1.55 -13.99
CA VAL A 177 -57.68 0.58 -14.06
C VAL A 177 -59.00 1.22 -13.71
N GLN A 178 -59.08 2.01 -12.61
CA GLN A 178 -60.27 2.73 -12.22
C GLN A 178 -60.70 3.75 -13.26
N GLY A 179 -59.77 4.48 -13.87
CA GLY A 179 -60.08 5.42 -14.95
C GLY A 179 -60.62 4.75 -16.21
N ALA A 180 -60.05 3.62 -16.61
CA ALA A 180 -60.54 2.83 -17.74
C ALA A 180 -61.93 2.28 -17.49
N TRP A 181 -62.21 1.82 -16.27
CA TRP A 181 -63.53 1.32 -15.89
C TRP A 181 -64.61 2.42 -15.89
N LYS A 182 -64.32 3.62 -15.37
CA LYS A 182 -65.18 4.78 -15.43
C LYS A 182 -65.51 5.17 -16.88
N LEU A 183 -64.50 5.19 -17.72
CA LEU A 183 -64.69 5.54 -19.15
C LEU A 183 -65.53 4.52 -19.87
N ALA A 184 -65.36 3.23 -19.61
CA ALA A 184 -66.15 2.15 -20.17
C ALA A 184 -67.62 2.28 -19.72
N LYS A 185 -67.89 2.62 -18.48
CA LYS A 185 -69.21 2.84 -17.93
C LYS A 185 -69.90 4.02 -18.55
N GLN A 186 -69.21 5.14 -18.77
CA GLN A 186 -69.80 6.33 -19.46
C GLN A 186 -70.13 6.03 -20.93
N ARG A 187 -69.27 5.27 -21.65
CA ARG A 187 -69.55 4.86 -23.01
C ARG A 187 -70.76 3.96 -23.15
N ALA A 188 -70.96 3.03 -22.20
CA ALA A 188 -72.15 2.19 -22.14
C ALA A 188 -73.39 2.99 -21.91
N HIS A 189 -73.36 3.99 -21.01
CA HIS A 189 -74.52 4.89 -20.72
C HIS A 189 -74.90 5.72 -21.95
N LEU A 190 -73.89 6.26 -22.68
CA LEU A 190 -74.14 7.02 -23.90
C LEU A 190 -74.76 6.16 -25.02
N LYS A 191 -74.35 4.91 -25.18
CA LYS A 191 -74.92 3.99 -26.16
C LYS A 191 -76.39 3.63 -25.81
N LEU A 192 -76.78 3.53 -24.57
CA LEU A 192 -78.15 3.29 -24.13
C LEU A 192 -79.06 4.51 -24.32
N SER A 193 -78.55 5.73 -24.17
CA SER A 193 -79.28 6.97 -24.39
C SER A 193 -79.48 7.35 -25.86
N THR A 194 -78.66 6.84 -26.79
CA THR A 194 -78.79 7.06 -28.24
C THR A 194 -79.60 5.96 -28.94
N ALA A 195 -80.04 4.89 -28.26
CA ALA A 195 -80.80 3.80 -28.79
C ALA A 195 -82.36 3.95 -28.53
N ASN A 196 -82.79 5.05 -27.85
CA ASN A 196 -84.18 5.48 -27.67
C ASN A 196 -84.46 6.70 -28.55
#